data_151585f66ffc3728e2ebfcbd25a3ec45
#
_entry.id   151585f66ffc3728e2ebfcbd25a3ec45
#
_cell.length_a   1.000
_cell.length_b   1.000
_cell.length_c   1.000
_cell.angle_alpha   90.00
_cell.angle_beta   90.00
_cell.angle_gamma   90.00
#
_symmetry.space_group_name_H-M   'P 1'
#
loop_
_entity.id
_entity.type
_entity.pdbx_description
1 polymer ?
#
loop_
_entity_poly.entity_id
_entity_poly.type
_entity_poly.pdbx_seq_one_letter_code
_entity_poly.pdbx_strand_id
1 'polypeptide(L)'
;MEKQFAIFDMDGTLVDSMGYWQELGREYLVSKGVTGDMEEVLDRMKPMTMIESGALFIEAFGLPGTPESVAKEITDVMAEHYRTDVSMKAGVKEYLEEQKRMGVRMCIASATAEDLMEICLRRLGLRDYFEFLLSCETIGQGKTRPDVYLAAMERLGATVENVTVYEDAKYAVRTAKDAGFHVVGIYDRNSAPYWGEICEMADEVIVDWGKGVEKQD
;
A
#
# COMPACT_ATOMS: atom_id res chain seq x y z
N MET A 1 -18.20 -17.11 11.91
CA MET A 1 -18.95 -15.83 11.87
C MET A 1 -18.80 -15.26 10.49
N GLU A 2 -19.84 -14.64 9.98
CA GLU A 2 -19.76 -13.97 8.67
C GLU A 2 -18.87 -12.72 8.80
N LYS A 3 -17.91 -12.54 7.89
CA LYS A 3 -17.01 -11.38 7.92
C LYS A 3 -17.78 -10.15 7.47
N GLN A 4 -18.00 -9.21 8.37
CA GLN A 4 -18.84 -8.03 8.15
C GLN A 4 -18.00 -6.75 7.88
N PHE A 5 -16.70 -6.84 8.09
CA PHE A 5 -15.78 -5.72 7.94
C PHE A 5 -14.54 -6.12 7.14
N ALA A 6 -14.01 -5.18 6.38
CA ALA A 6 -12.79 -5.39 5.61
C ALA A 6 -11.86 -4.18 5.70
N ILE A 7 -10.59 -4.46 5.90
CA ILE A 7 -9.49 -3.50 5.89
C ILE A 7 -8.63 -3.83 4.67
N PHE A 8 -8.52 -2.92 3.73
CA PHE A 8 -7.71 -3.08 2.54
C PHE A 8 -6.43 -2.28 2.65
N ASP A 9 -5.32 -2.86 2.28
CA ASP A 9 -4.20 -2.06 1.80
C ASP A 9 -4.53 -1.45 0.43
N MET A 10 -3.75 -0.45 -0.02
CA MET A 10 -3.97 0.21 -1.30
C MET A 10 -2.93 -0.21 -2.35
N ASP A 11 -1.64 0.04 -2.06
CA ASP A 11 -0.55 -0.06 -3.03
C ASP A 11 -0.07 -1.51 -3.22
N GLY A 12 -0.16 -2.05 -4.44
CA GLY A 12 0.08 -3.48 -4.68
C GLY A 12 -1.13 -4.36 -4.36
N THR A 13 -2.11 -3.86 -3.61
CA THR A 13 -3.35 -4.55 -3.26
C THR A 13 -4.50 -4.16 -4.20
N LEU A 14 -4.99 -2.94 -4.12
CA LEU A 14 -6.09 -2.43 -4.96
C LEU A 14 -5.61 -1.79 -6.26
N VAL A 15 -4.43 -1.18 -6.23
CA VAL A 15 -3.84 -0.45 -7.35
C VAL A 15 -2.47 -0.99 -7.73
N ASP A 16 -2.14 -0.89 -9.02
CA ASP A 16 -0.86 -1.32 -9.60
C ASP A 16 0.15 -0.18 -9.54
N SER A 17 0.58 0.17 -8.32
CA SER A 17 1.44 1.32 -8.02
C SER A 17 2.87 0.95 -7.68
N MET A 18 3.15 -0.32 -7.37
CA MET A 18 4.45 -0.72 -6.83
C MET A 18 5.62 -0.49 -7.81
N GLY A 19 5.37 -0.57 -9.12
CA GLY A 19 6.37 -0.22 -10.13
C GLY A 19 6.80 1.25 -10.07
N TYR A 20 5.85 2.15 -9.83
CA TYR A 20 6.14 3.59 -9.66
C TYR A 20 6.95 3.84 -8.39
N TRP A 21 6.60 3.20 -7.28
CA TRP A 21 7.36 3.30 -6.03
C TRP A 21 8.81 2.83 -6.18
N GLN A 22 9.06 1.76 -6.96
CA GLN A 22 10.41 1.25 -7.20
C GLN A 22 11.27 2.22 -8.01
N GLU A 23 10.68 2.87 -9.02
CA GLU A 23 11.39 3.79 -9.91
C GLU A 23 11.40 5.25 -9.41
N LEU A 24 10.67 5.56 -8.33
CA LEU A 24 10.43 6.91 -7.84
C LEU A 24 11.70 7.72 -7.62
N GLY A 25 12.69 7.13 -6.96
CA GLY A 25 13.98 7.78 -6.70
C GLY A 25 14.75 8.10 -7.98
N ARG A 26 14.75 7.16 -8.94
CA ARG A 26 15.38 7.34 -10.26
C ARG A 26 14.70 8.45 -11.04
N GLU A 27 13.37 8.40 -11.12
CA GLU A 27 12.58 9.39 -11.85
C GLU A 27 12.83 10.81 -11.29
N TYR A 28 12.81 10.95 -9.97
CA TYR A 28 13.12 12.19 -9.32
C TYR A 28 14.53 12.70 -9.67
N LEU A 29 15.58 11.86 -9.54
CA LEU A 29 16.96 12.24 -9.84
C LEU A 29 17.13 12.65 -11.31
N VAL A 30 16.52 11.90 -12.24
CA VAL A 30 16.53 12.25 -13.68
C VAL A 30 15.84 13.60 -13.91
N SER A 31 14.72 13.89 -13.25
CA SER A 31 14.03 15.18 -13.35
C SER A 31 14.90 16.36 -12.87
N LYS A 32 15.86 16.10 -11.97
CA LYS A 32 16.84 17.09 -11.49
C LYS A 32 18.10 17.19 -12.37
N GLY A 33 18.14 16.44 -13.47
CA GLY A 33 19.26 16.45 -14.40
C GLY A 33 20.45 15.58 -13.95
N VAL A 34 20.28 14.74 -12.94
CA VAL A 34 21.32 13.78 -12.55
C VAL A 34 21.49 12.75 -13.67
N THR A 35 22.72 12.49 -14.05
CA THR A 35 23.10 11.54 -15.11
C THR A 35 24.17 10.60 -14.60
N GLY A 36 24.29 9.40 -15.20
CA GLY A 36 25.26 8.39 -14.82
C GLY A 36 24.68 7.29 -13.95
N ASP A 37 25.54 6.55 -13.27
CA ASP A 37 25.15 5.43 -12.43
C ASP A 37 24.57 5.92 -11.08
N MET A 38 23.38 5.49 -10.78
CA MET A 38 22.64 5.81 -9.55
C MET A 38 22.30 4.57 -8.72
N GLU A 39 22.62 3.37 -9.23
CA GLU A 39 22.11 2.09 -8.66
C GLU A 39 22.49 1.94 -7.19
N GLU A 40 23.76 2.19 -6.83
CA GLU A 40 24.21 2.07 -5.45
C GLU A 40 23.42 2.99 -4.49
N VAL A 41 23.14 4.22 -4.91
CA VAL A 41 22.41 5.19 -4.10
C VAL A 41 20.92 4.79 -4.01
N LEU A 42 20.31 4.35 -5.11
CA LEU A 42 18.94 3.88 -5.13
C LEU A 42 18.76 2.61 -4.29
N ASP A 43 19.72 1.69 -4.28
CA ASP A 43 19.68 0.51 -3.40
C ASP A 43 19.75 0.90 -1.92
N ARG A 44 20.55 1.89 -1.58
CA ARG A 44 20.64 2.42 -0.20
C ARG A 44 19.36 3.09 0.25
N MET A 45 18.61 3.72 -0.67
CA MET A 45 17.35 4.39 -0.39
C MET A 45 16.23 3.42 0.07
N LYS A 46 16.22 2.18 -0.44
CA LYS A 46 15.10 1.23 -0.24
C LYS A 46 14.61 1.05 1.21
N PRO A 47 15.48 0.96 2.23
CA PRO A 47 15.04 0.83 3.62
C PRO A 47 14.79 2.18 4.33
N MET A 48 15.00 3.32 3.66
CA MET A 48 15.00 4.65 4.27
C MET A 48 13.61 5.28 4.25
N THR A 49 13.37 6.21 5.17
CA THR A 49 12.27 7.16 5.09
C THR A 49 12.49 8.16 3.95
N MET A 50 11.45 8.85 3.50
CA MET A 50 11.59 9.87 2.44
C MET A 50 12.55 11.00 2.85
N ILE A 51 12.58 11.40 4.13
CA ILE A 51 13.50 12.44 4.64
C ILE A 51 14.95 11.93 4.60
N GLU A 52 15.19 10.67 5.02
CA GLU A 52 16.52 10.06 4.92
C GLU A 52 16.97 9.91 3.46
N SER A 53 16.05 9.56 2.56
CA SER A 53 16.29 9.49 1.11
C SER A 53 16.64 10.88 0.55
N GLY A 54 15.94 11.92 0.99
CA GLY A 54 16.24 13.31 0.64
C GLY A 54 17.64 13.73 1.09
N ALA A 55 18.04 13.39 2.32
CA ALA A 55 19.39 13.65 2.82
C ALA A 55 20.46 12.91 2.01
N LEU A 56 20.21 11.62 1.71
CA LEU A 56 21.10 10.80 0.88
C LEU A 56 21.31 11.41 -0.52
N PHE A 57 20.24 11.87 -1.17
CA PHE A 57 20.30 12.44 -2.51
C PHE A 57 21.03 13.80 -2.53
N ILE A 58 20.84 14.64 -1.49
CA ILE A 58 21.61 15.87 -1.33
C ILE A 58 23.10 15.56 -1.19
N GLU A 59 23.48 14.62 -0.33
CA GLU A 59 24.88 14.23 -0.10
C GLU A 59 25.52 13.63 -1.37
N ALA A 60 24.82 12.70 -2.04
CA ALA A 60 25.38 11.94 -3.16
C ALA A 60 25.46 12.76 -4.46
N PHE A 61 24.49 13.64 -4.73
CA PHE A 61 24.34 14.33 -6.01
C PHE A 61 24.43 15.87 -5.91
N GLY A 62 24.64 16.41 -4.71
CA GLY A 62 24.74 17.86 -4.50
C GLY A 62 23.44 18.61 -4.81
N LEU A 63 22.30 17.99 -4.58
CA LEU A 63 21.01 18.63 -4.84
C LEU A 63 20.78 19.82 -3.90
N PRO A 64 20.18 20.91 -4.38
CA PRO A 64 19.82 22.04 -3.53
C PRO A 64 18.62 21.70 -2.63
N GLY A 65 18.54 22.37 -1.48
CA GLY A 65 17.40 22.28 -0.56
C GLY A 65 17.74 21.61 0.76
N THR A 66 16.69 21.26 1.51
CA THR A 66 16.79 20.50 2.76
C THR A 66 16.27 19.08 2.56
N PRO A 67 16.63 18.12 3.44
CA PRO A 67 16.08 16.76 3.37
C PRO A 67 14.55 16.72 3.26
N GLU A 68 13.86 17.59 4.00
CA GLU A 68 12.39 17.67 3.99
C GLU A 68 11.86 18.21 2.65
N SER A 69 12.52 19.21 2.07
CA SER A 69 12.10 19.77 0.77
C SER A 69 12.30 18.75 -0.36
N VAL A 70 13.41 18.02 -0.34
CA VAL A 70 13.68 16.95 -1.32
C VAL A 70 12.72 15.79 -1.13
N ALA A 71 12.46 15.38 0.11
CA ALA A 71 11.47 14.34 0.42
C ALA A 71 10.07 14.71 -0.12
N LYS A 72 9.66 15.97 0.08
CA LYS A 72 8.41 16.49 -0.48
C LYS A 72 8.40 16.43 -2.00
N GLU A 73 9.44 16.84 -2.66
CA GLU A 73 9.53 16.78 -4.11
C GLU A 73 9.47 15.35 -4.66
N ILE A 74 10.11 14.38 -3.99
CA ILE A 74 9.99 12.96 -4.32
C ILE A 74 8.53 12.50 -4.18
N THR A 75 7.89 12.88 -3.09
CA THR A 75 6.46 12.55 -2.85
C THR A 75 5.54 13.21 -3.89
N ASP A 76 5.86 14.43 -4.33
CA ASP A 76 5.08 15.14 -5.37
C ASP A 76 5.15 14.40 -6.74
N VAL A 77 6.25 13.70 -7.06
CA VAL A 77 6.33 12.82 -8.25
C VAL A 77 5.33 11.67 -8.13
N MET A 78 5.29 10.99 -6.99
CA MET A 78 4.30 9.92 -6.77
C MET A 78 2.87 10.45 -6.79
N ALA A 79 2.63 11.64 -6.25
CA ALA A 79 1.32 12.29 -6.30
C ALA A 79 0.84 12.51 -7.74
N GLU A 80 1.76 12.83 -8.67
CA GLU A 80 1.40 12.97 -10.07
C GLU A 80 1.02 11.64 -10.70
N HIS A 81 1.73 10.55 -10.41
CA HIS A 81 1.33 9.22 -10.85
C HIS A 81 -0.05 8.82 -10.31
N TYR A 82 -0.36 9.14 -9.06
CA TYR A 82 -1.70 8.91 -8.51
C TYR A 82 -2.78 9.76 -9.22
N ARG A 83 -2.43 10.95 -9.73
CA ARG A 83 -3.37 11.80 -10.48
C ARG A 83 -3.59 11.32 -11.91
N THR A 84 -2.63 10.62 -12.52
CA THR A 84 -2.63 10.39 -13.97
C THR A 84 -2.54 8.91 -14.36
N ASP A 85 -1.57 8.18 -13.83
CA ASP A 85 -1.08 6.93 -14.43
C ASP A 85 -1.49 5.67 -13.67
N VAL A 86 -1.41 5.68 -12.33
CA VAL A 86 -1.67 4.48 -11.51
C VAL A 86 -3.06 3.94 -11.81
N SER A 87 -3.14 2.68 -12.22
CA SER A 87 -4.41 2.00 -12.49
C SER A 87 -4.87 1.15 -11.32
N MET A 88 -6.18 0.92 -11.20
CA MET A 88 -6.68 -0.14 -10.33
C MET A 88 -6.34 -1.50 -10.95
N LYS A 89 -6.14 -2.51 -10.11
CA LYS A 89 -6.02 -3.89 -10.59
C LYS A 89 -7.35 -4.37 -11.19
N ALA A 90 -7.26 -5.19 -12.23
CA ALA A 90 -8.44 -5.71 -12.92
C ALA A 90 -9.34 -6.50 -11.97
N GLY A 91 -10.65 -6.24 -11.97
CA GLY A 91 -11.64 -6.91 -11.12
C GLY A 91 -11.85 -6.31 -9.73
N VAL A 92 -11.01 -5.35 -9.30
CA VAL A 92 -11.12 -4.71 -7.98
C VAL A 92 -12.47 -4.03 -7.80
N LYS A 93 -12.92 -3.27 -8.80
CA LYS A 93 -14.17 -2.52 -8.68
C LYS A 93 -15.37 -3.44 -8.50
N GLU A 94 -15.46 -4.48 -9.31
CA GLU A 94 -16.51 -5.49 -9.25
C GLU A 94 -16.52 -6.21 -7.90
N TYR A 95 -15.34 -6.53 -7.38
CA TYR A 95 -15.19 -7.14 -6.06
C TYR A 95 -15.70 -6.20 -4.95
N LEU A 96 -15.29 -4.93 -4.96
CA LEU A 96 -15.74 -3.94 -3.96
C LEU A 96 -17.25 -3.68 -4.06
N GLU A 97 -17.83 -3.66 -5.26
CA GLU A 97 -19.27 -3.57 -5.47
C GLU A 97 -20.01 -4.74 -4.83
N GLU A 98 -19.50 -5.95 -5.01
CA GLU A 98 -20.08 -7.14 -4.40
C GLU A 98 -19.97 -7.14 -2.87
N GLN A 99 -18.81 -6.76 -2.31
CA GLN A 99 -18.64 -6.60 -0.86
C GLN A 99 -19.65 -5.58 -0.29
N LYS A 100 -19.81 -4.44 -0.96
CA LYS A 100 -20.77 -3.40 -0.57
C LYS A 100 -22.21 -3.91 -0.64
N ARG A 101 -22.55 -4.69 -1.68
CA ARG A 101 -23.88 -5.30 -1.85
C ARG A 101 -24.19 -6.32 -0.74
N MET A 102 -23.17 -7.03 -0.26
CA MET A 102 -23.28 -7.95 0.90
C MET A 102 -23.33 -7.21 2.24
N GLY A 103 -23.21 -5.89 2.25
CA GLY A 103 -23.25 -5.08 3.47
C GLY A 103 -21.94 -5.06 4.25
N VAL A 104 -20.82 -5.46 3.64
CA VAL A 104 -19.48 -5.37 4.25
C VAL A 104 -19.06 -3.91 4.36
N ARG A 105 -18.72 -3.47 5.56
CA ARG A 105 -18.18 -2.14 5.82
C ARG A 105 -16.68 -2.16 5.61
N MET A 106 -16.16 -1.20 4.81
CA MET A 106 -14.80 -1.23 4.31
C MET A 106 -14.03 0.03 4.66
N CYS A 107 -12.74 -0.11 4.94
CA CYS A 107 -11.80 1.00 5.05
C CYS A 107 -10.45 0.66 4.42
N ILE A 108 -9.60 1.68 4.29
CA ILE A 108 -8.20 1.49 3.87
C ILE A 108 -7.27 1.72 5.06
N ALA A 109 -6.23 0.88 5.16
CA ALA A 109 -5.09 1.06 6.03
C ALA A 109 -3.80 0.90 5.19
N SER A 110 -3.08 1.98 4.93
CA SER A 110 -1.93 2.01 4.03
C SER A 110 -0.70 2.71 4.65
N ALA A 111 0.48 2.43 4.11
CA ALA A 111 1.68 3.20 4.40
C ALA A 111 1.64 4.59 3.74
N THR A 112 0.85 4.74 2.67
CA THR A 112 0.70 5.99 1.90
C THR A 112 -0.11 7.02 2.68
N ALA A 113 0.28 8.29 2.56
CA ALA A 113 -0.41 9.43 3.16
C ALA A 113 -1.88 9.54 2.70
N GLU A 114 -2.77 9.99 3.58
CA GLU A 114 -4.22 9.99 3.35
C GLU A 114 -4.63 10.87 2.16
N ASP A 115 -3.97 12.00 1.94
CA ASP A 115 -4.22 12.91 0.82
C ASP A 115 -3.83 12.28 -0.52
N LEU A 116 -2.76 11.50 -0.58
CA LEU A 116 -2.36 10.75 -1.76
C LEU A 116 -3.33 9.62 -2.08
N MET A 117 -3.76 8.88 -1.06
CA MET A 117 -4.82 7.87 -1.20
C MET A 117 -6.11 8.49 -1.73
N GLU A 118 -6.52 9.64 -1.18
CA GLU A 118 -7.72 10.36 -1.60
C GLU A 118 -7.66 10.73 -3.09
N ILE A 119 -6.51 11.26 -3.57
CA ILE A 119 -6.29 11.62 -4.97
C ILE A 119 -6.48 10.41 -5.88
N CYS A 120 -5.79 9.30 -5.58
CA CYS A 120 -5.84 8.09 -6.37
C CYS A 120 -7.25 7.48 -6.42
N LEU A 121 -7.84 7.27 -5.25
CA LEU A 121 -9.13 6.60 -5.14
C LEU A 121 -10.29 7.40 -5.74
N ARG A 122 -10.26 8.75 -5.64
CA ARG A 122 -11.26 9.60 -6.32
C ARG A 122 -11.14 9.50 -7.83
N ARG A 123 -9.93 9.59 -8.37
CA ARG A 123 -9.71 9.47 -9.81
C ARG A 123 -10.19 8.13 -10.36
N LEU A 124 -9.95 7.04 -9.61
CA LEU A 124 -10.35 5.68 -9.99
C LEU A 124 -11.85 5.38 -9.71
N GLY A 125 -12.58 6.29 -9.03
CA GLY A 125 -13.97 6.07 -8.65
C GLY A 125 -14.13 4.99 -7.57
N LEU A 126 -13.11 4.79 -6.73
CA LEU A 126 -13.10 3.79 -5.66
C LEU A 126 -13.36 4.39 -4.27
N ARG A 127 -13.22 5.72 -4.10
CA ARG A 127 -13.29 6.38 -2.78
C ARG A 127 -14.56 6.07 -1.99
N ASP A 128 -15.70 6.02 -2.65
CA ASP A 128 -17.02 5.88 -2.05
C ASP A 128 -17.38 4.44 -1.58
N TYR A 129 -16.44 3.49 -1.76
CA TYR A 129 -16.55 2.15 -1.17
C TYR A 129 -16.05 2.14 0.28
N PHE A 130 -15.23 3.10 0.68
CA PHE A 130 -14.54 3.11 1.97
C PHE A 130 -15.10 4.18 2.90
N GLU A 131 -15.39 3.80 4.15
CA GLU A 131 -15.86 4.75 5.18
C GLU A 131 -14.79 5.79 5.52
N PHE A 132 -13.55 5.34 5.61
CA PHE A 132 -12.39 6.21 5.87
C PHE A 132 -11.10 5.62 5.30
N LEU A 133 -10.10 6.47 5.22
CA LEU A 133 -8.72 6.13 4.92
C LEU A 133 -7.91 6.33 6.19
N LEU A 134 -6.92 5.48 6.45
CA LEU A 134 -6.04 5.55 7.59
C LEU A 134 -4.60 5.30 7.15
N SER A 135 -3.72 6.27 7.42
CA SER A 135 -2.31 6.18 7.10
C SER A 135 -1.48 5.70 8.28
N CYS A 136 -0.44 4.92 8.00
CA CYS A 136 0.62 4.63 8.96
C CYS A 136 1.30 5.91 9.48
N GLU A 137 1.35 6.98 8.68
CA GLU A 137 1.89 8.27 9.12
C GLU A 137 1.05 8.87 10.23
N THR A 138 -0.29 8.82 10.11
CA THR A 138 -1.22 9.30 11.14
C THR A 138 -1.10 8.50 12.44
N ILE A 139 -0.83 7.20 12.33
CA ILE A 139 -0.63 6.31 13.48
C ILE A 139 0.78 6.47 14.09
N GLY A 140 1.76 6.91 13.29
CA GLY A 140 3.16 7.02 13.70
C GLY A 140 3.91 5.68 13.73
N GLN A 141 3.36 4.62 13.13
CA GLN A 141 3.94 3.28 13.08
C GLN A 141 3.67 2.62 11.72
N GLY A 142 4.71 2.02 11.13
CA GLY A 142 4.58 1.26 9.89
C GLY A 142 3.96 -0.13 10.11
N LYS A 143 3.63 -0.82 9.01
CA LYS A 143 2.97 -2.15 9.00
C LYS A 143 3.81 -3.33 9.48
N THR A 144 5.02 -3.11 9.96
CA THR A 144 5.78 -4.10 10.75
C THR A 144 5.21 -4.25 12.17
N ARG A 145 4.29 -3.37 12.55
CA ARG A 145 3.48 -3.39 13.78
C ARG A 145 1.99 -3.36 13.42
N PRO A 146 1.12 -3.97 14.24
CA PRO A 146 -0.30 -4.11 13.93
C PRO A 146 -1.13 -2.82 14.16
N ASP A 147 -0.51 -1.74 14.62
CA ASP A 147 -1.17 -0.55 15.14
C ASP A 147 -2.20 0.03 14.15
N VAL A 148 -1.87 0.11 12.86
CA VAL A 148 -2.79 0.65 11.85
C VAL A 148 -4.02 -0.25 11.63
N TYR A 149 -3.86 -1.58 11.67
CA TYR A 149 -4.97 -2.52 11.54
C TYR A 149 -5.87 -2.51 12.78
N LEU A 150 -5.28 -2.45 13.98
CA LEU A 150 -6.02 -2.36 15.23
C LEU A 150 -6.82 -1.06 15.31
N ALA A 151 -6.22 0.07 14.94
CA ALA A 151 -6.90 1.36 14.88
C ALA A 151 -8.02 1.38 13.84
N ALA A 152 -7.80 0.79 12.67
CA ALA A 152 -8.82 0.65 11.63
C ALA A 152 -9.99 -0.22 12.10
N MET A 153 -9.70 -1.36 12.73
CA MET A 153 -10.69 -2.27 13.31
C MET A 153 -11.54 -1.55 14.39
N GLU A 154 -10.89 -0.86 15.32
CA GLU A 154 -11.58 -0.11 16.37
C GLU A 154 -12.50 0.97 15.77
N ARG A 155 -12.02 1.72 14.78
CA ARG A 155 -12.80 2.77 14.11
C ARG A 155 -13.99 2.23 13.33
N LEU A 156 -13.89 1.01 12.77
CA LEU A 156 -15.02 0.29 12.16
C LEU A 156 -16.04 -0.20 13.19
N GLY A 157 -15.67 -0.28 14.47
CA GLY A 157 -16.46 -0.95 15.51
C GLY A 157 -16.46 -2.47 15.36
N ALA A 158 -15.39 -3.02 14.79
CA ALA A 158 -15.20 -4.44 14.51
C ALA A 158 -14.40 -5.14 15.63
N THR A 159 -14.29 -6.46 15.53
CA THR A 159 -13.39 -7.31 16.31
C THR A 159 -12.54 -8.15 15.36
N VAL A 160 -11.43 -8.73 15.85
CA VAL A 160 -10.56 -9.58 15.01
C VAL A 160 -11.29 -10.75 14.37
N GLU A 161 -12.36 -11.26 15.00
CA GLU A 161 -13.13 -12.41 14.50
C GLU A 161 -14.02 -12.06 13.30
N ASN A 162 -14.45 -10.80 13.16
CA ASN A 162 -15.42 -10.38 12.14
C ASN A 162 -14.85 -9.42 11.08
N VAL A 163 -13.53 -9.18 11.08
CA VAL A 163 -12.82 -8.36 10.10
C VAL A 163 -11.86 -9.19 9.27
N THR A 164 -11.71 -8.83 8.00
CA THR A 164 -10.71 -9.40 7.08
C THR A 164 -9.73 -8.32 6.65
N VAL A 165 -8.44 -8.63 6.67
CA VAL A 165 -7.37 -7.77 6.15
C VAL A 165 -6.93 -8.28 4.79
N TYR A 166 -6.79 -7.39 3.79
CA TYR A 166 -6.33 -7.67 2.44
C TYR A 166 -4.97 -7.01 2.23
N GLU A 167 -3.94 -7.81 1.93
CA GLU A 167 -2.54 -7.37 1.90
C GLU A 167 -1.71 -8.12 0.86
N ASP A 168 -0.74 -7.43 0.21
CA ASP A 168 0.20 -8.02 -0.74
C ASP A 168 1.61 -8.18 -0.20
N ALA A 169 1.99 -7.40 0.82
CA ALA A 169 3.34 -7.39 1.35
C ALA A 169 3.55 -8.46 2.43
N LYS A 170 4.54 -9.36 2.23
CA LYS A 170 4.85 -10.46 3.15
C LYS A 170 4.92 -10.05 4.63
N TYR A 171 5.61 -8.94 4.95
CA TYR A 171 5.76 -8.48 6.33
C TYR A 171 4.42 -8.01 6.92
N ALA A 172 3.56 -7.41 6.12
CA ALA A 172 2.28 -6.89 6.52
C ALA A 172 1.26 -8.03 6.73
N VAL A 173 1.25 -9.03 5.81
CA VAL A 173 0.51 -10.29 5.99
C VAL A 173 0.88 -10.96 7.30
N ARG A 174 2.18 -11.14 7.58
CA ARG A 174 2.67 -11.72 8.85
C ARG A 174 2.17 -10.92 10.04
N THR A 175 2.34 -9.60 10.03
CA THR A 175 1.93 -8.72 11.13
C THR A 175 0.44 -8.82 11.42
N ALA A 176 -0.40 -8.82 10.38
CA ALA A 176 -1.85 -8.96 10.54
C ALA A 176 -2.22 -10.35 11.08
N LYS A 177 -1.58 -11.42 10.59
CA LYS A 177 -1.76 -12.79 11.10
C LYS A 177 -1.36 -12.93 12.56
N ASP A 178 -0.19 -12.42 12.94
CA ASP A 178 0.31 -12.47 14.32
C ASP A 178 -0.59 -11.70 15.30
N ALA A 179 -1.30 -10.68 14.80
CA ALA A 179 -2.33 -9.94 15.55
C ALA A 179 -3.70 -10.65 15.60
N GLY A 180 -3.84 -11.82 14.96
CA GLY A 180 -5.03 -12.66 15.00
C GLY A 180 -6.09 -12.36 13.94
N PHE A 181 -5.81 -11.47 12.99
CA PHE A 181 -6.72 -11.18 11.89
C PHE A 181 -6.87 -12.35 10.92
N HIS A 182 -8.04 -12.43 10.30
CA HIS A 182 -8.21 -13.20 9.07
C HIS A 182 -7.59 -12.41 7.92
N VAL A 183 -6.69 -13.02 7.16
CA VAL A 183 -5.92 -12.34 6.12
C VAL A 183 -6.12 -13.00 4.78
N VAL A 184 -6.42 -12.17 3.79
CA VAL A 184 -6.43 -12.53 2.37
C VAL A 184 -5.16 -11.97 1.73
N GLY A 185 -4.27 -12.87 1.31
CA GLY A 185 -3.04 -12.51 0.60
C GLY A 185 -3.35 -12.11 -0.85
N ILE A 186 -2.85 -10.97 -1.29
CA ILE A 186 -3.06 -10.45 -2.64
C ILE A 186 -1.78 -10.62 -3.46
N TYR A 187 -1.92 -11.21 -4.66
CA TYR A 187 -0.77 -11.31 -5.55
C TYR A 187 -0.40 -9.95 -6.14
N ASP A 188 0.88 -9.61 -5.99
CA ASP A 188 1.52 -8.52 -6.71
C ASP A 188 2.85 -8.98 -7.32
N ARG A 189 3.24 -8.40 -8.46
CA ARG A 189 4.51 -8.76 -9.13
C ARG A 189 5.72 -8.48 -8.26
N ASN A 190 5.66 -7.45 -7.43
CA ASN A 190 6.76 -7.06 -6.55
C ASN A 190 6.90 -8.00 -5.36
N SER A 191 5.80 -8.63 -4.93
CA SER A 191 5.81 -9.66 -3.89
C SER A 191 6.01 -11.07 -4.45
N ALA A 192 6.11 -11.27 -5.77
CA ALA A 192 6.26 -12.57 -6.40
C ALA A 192 7.40 -13.44 -5.80
N PRO A 193 8.58 -12.91 -5.43
CA PRO A 193 9.63 -13.71 -4.77
C PRO A 193 9.21 -14.30 -3.42
N TYR A 194 8.21 -13.70 -2.76
CA TYR A 194 7.71 -14.10 -1.45
C TYR A 194 6.33 -14.73 -1.50
N TRP A 195 5.77 -14.93 -2.71
CA TRP A 195 4.39 -15.38 -2.87
C TRP A 195 4.10 -16.72 -2.20
N GLY A 196 5.03 -17.68 -2.29
CA GLY A 196 4.89 -18.96 -1.58
C GLY A 196 4.74 -18.80 -0.07
N GLU A 197 5.53 -17.91 0.55
CA GLU A 197 5.44 -17.64 1.98
C GLU A 197 4.15 -16.88 2.34
N ILE A 198 3.68 -15.98 1.47
CA ILE A 198 2.39 -15.29 1.64
C ILE A 198 1.26 -16.31 1.63
N CYS A 199 1.27 -17.22 0.67
CA CYS A 199 0.30 -18.32 0.58
C CYS A 199 0.28 -19.18 1.85
N GLU A 200 1.43 -19.53 2.41
CA GLU A 200 1.51 -20.32 3.63
C GLU A 200 0.97 -19.59 4.88
N MET A 201 1.05 -18.27 4.92
CA MET A 201 0.63 -17.46 6.07
C MET A 201 -0.83 -17.01 6.02
N ALA A 202 -1.32 -16.65 4.83
CA ALA A 202 -2.67 -16.13 4.65
C ALA A 202 -3.72 -17.25 4.85
N ASP A 203 -4.93 -16.87 5.24
CA ASP A 203 -6.06 -17.80 5.34
C ASP A 203 -6.66 -18.11 3.97
N GLU A 204 -6.59 -17.13 3.09
CA GLU A 204 -7.10 -17.18 1.71
C GLU A 204 -6.23 -16.30 0.83
N VAL A 205 -6.31 -16.46 -0.49
CA VAL A 205 -5.54 -15.64 -1.44
C VAL A 205 -6.39 -15.16 -2.61
N ILE A 206 -5.99 -14.05 -3.22
CA ILE A 206 -6.49 -13.56 -4.49
C ILE A 206 -5.30 -13.36 -5.42
N VAL A 207 -5.23 -14.17 -6.47
CA VAL A 207 -4.26 -14.01 -7.56
C VAL A 207 -4.82 -13.08 -8.64
N ASP A 208 -6.11 -13.14 -8.85
CA ASP A 208 -6.86 -12.36 -9.85
C ASP A 208 -8.20 -11.95 -9.22
N TRP A 209 -8.42 -10.67 -9.03
CA TRP A 209 -9.65 -10.16 -8.43
C TRP A 209 -10.92 -10.57 -9.17
N GLY A 210 -10.83 -10.76 -10.50
CA GLY A 210 -11.95 -11.22 -11.32
C GLY A 210 -12.37 -12.68 -11.05
N LYS A 211 -11.48 -13.48 -10.43
CA LYS A 211 -11.76 -14.85 -10.01
C LYS A 211 -12.19 -14.97 -8.56
N GLY A 212 -11.97 -13.89 -7.78
CA GLY A 212 -12.28 -13.85 -6.36
C GLY A 212 -11.28 -14.64 -5.51
N VAL A 213 -11.72 -14.97 -4.29
CA VAL A 213 -10.91 -15.60 -3.25
C VAL A 213 -10.72 -17.10 -3.55
N GLU A 214 -9.48 -17.55 -3.49
CA GLU A 214 -9.09 -18.96 -3.57
C GLU A 214 -8.74 -19.46 -2.15
N LYS A 215 -9.40 -20.55 -1.71
CA LYS A 215 -9.09 -21.20 -0.44
C LYS A 215 -7.81 -22.01 -0.59
N GLN A 216 -6.98 -21.96 0.42
CA GLN A 216 -5.84 -22.84 0.55
C GLN A 216 -6.29 -24.16 1.17
N ASP A 217 -6.02 -25.29 0.50
CA ASP A 217 -6.29 -26.66 1.00
C ASP A 217 -5.24 -27.09 2.03
#